data_c99cc244393c5dca3b6034ce00e5d1e0
#
_entry.id   c99cc244393c5dca3b6034ce00e5d1e0
#
_cell.length_a   1.000
_cell.length_b   1.000
_cell.length_c   1.000
_cell.angle_alpha   90.00
_cell.angle_beta   90.00
_cell.angle_gamma   90.00
#
_symmetry.space_group_name_H-M   'P 1'
#
loop_
_entity.id
_entity.type
_entity.pdbx_description
1 polymer ?
#
loop_
_entity_poly.entity_id
_entity_poly.type
_entity_poly.pdbx_seq_one_letter_code
_entity_poly.pdbx_strand_id
1 'polypeptide(L)'
;MATSWHSNKFLNPVRDGAVLPILHLNGYKIANPTILARISAEELDSLFRGYGWTPYSVEGDNPHLMHKQMAQTVEHCIQDIHSIQRKARSDGSPERPRWPMIILRTPKGWTGPKEVGGHKVEGFWRAHQVPVPEVQTNPEHARIVEQWMRSYKPEELFDENGIPRPELKEIAPRNELRMSANPHANGGRLRQPLAMPDFRDYAIRVEKPGAQEVSPTEILAHFLRDVMRRNMNNFRVFSPDENASNKLEAIYAASKKTWLASFKPEDSDGGEIARDGRVMEMLSEHTLEGWFEGYVLTGRHGFFSSYEAFVHIIDSMFNQHAKWLEKSKLELGWRAPIPSINLLITSVVWRQDHNGFSHQDPGFLDLVTNKSANVTRIYLPPDANCLLSVVDHCFRSVDYVNVIVADKQPHLTYLDMKAAITHCTKGIGIWEWASNDDGGEPDVVMTSAGDIATMECLGAVALLRECFSDLKIRFVNVVDLFRLQPGSEHPHGLSDRDFDTLFTKNKPVIFNFHGYPTLIHKLAYRRANHENLHVHGYREKGNINTPLELAIRNQVDRFSLAIDVIDRVPRLGTRGAHEKERLKNQIVESINYAYAEGIDSPEIREWKWPS
;
A
#
# COMPACT_ATOMS: atom_id res chain seq x y z
N MET A 1 -1.12 -6.01 16.87
CA MET A 1 -1.63 -5.22 18.01
C MET A 1 -0.56 -4.90 19.07
N ALA A 2 0.28 -5.85 19.51
CA ALA A 2 1.29 -5.56 20.55
C ALA A 2 2.24 -4.42 20.16
N THR A 3 2.70 -4.37 18.92
CA THR A 3 3.59 -3.32 18.40
C THR A 3 2.98 -1.92 18.48
N SER A 4 1.67 -1.77 18.30
CA SER A 4 0.99 -0.46 18.35
C SER A 4 1.11 0.21 19.72
N TRP A 5 1.24 -0.54 20.81
CA TRP A 5 1.46 0.00 22.15
C TRP A 5 2.83 0.68 22.31
N HIS A 6 3.76 0.43 21.38
CA HIS A 6 5.06 1.09 21.35
C HIS A 6 5.06 2.45 20.61
N SER A 7 3.95 2.89 20.05
CA SER A 7 3.85 4.17 19.33
C SER A 7 4.27 5.38 20.16
N ASN A 8 4.17 5.29 21.49
CA ASN A 8 4.67 6.32 22.40
C ASN A 8 6.20 6.54 22.33
N LYS A 9 6.98 5.64 21.69
CA LYS A 9 8.42 5.79 21.43
C LYS A 9 8.72 6.60 20.16
N PHE A 10 7.66 7.02 19.44
CA PHE A 10 7.73 7.75 18.18
C PHE A 10 6.97 9.09 18.21
N LEU A 11 6.32 9.41 19.33
CA LEU A 11 5.58 10.66 19.52
C LEU A 11 6.47 11.71 20.22
N ASN A 12 6.92 12.70 19.46
CA ASN A 12 7.75 13.78 19.99
C ASN A 12 6.85 14.82 20.70
N PRO A 13 6.97 15.02 22.05
CA PRO A 13 6.09 15.89 22.79
C PRO A 13 6.25 17.39 22.45
N VAL A 14 7.35 17.77 21.81
CA VAL A 14 7.59 19.16 21.36
C VAL A 14 6.75 19.49 20.12
N ARG A 15 6.65 18.55 19.15
CA ARG A 15 6.10 18.82 17.81
C ARG A 15 4.81 18.07 17.50
N ASP A 16 4.70 16.84 18.00
CA ASP A 16 3.58 15.98 17.65
C ASP A 16 2.36 16.27 18.54
N GLY A 17 1.21 15.79 18.10
CA GLY A 17 0.02 15.71 18.94
C GLY A 17 0.16 14.60 19.98
N ALA A 18 -0.91 14.39 20.74
CA ALA A 18 -1.01 13.29 21.68
C ALA A 18 -2.16 12.36 21.32
N VAL A 19 -2.03 11.09 21.68
CA VAL A 19 -3.10 10.09 21.58
C VAL A 19 -3.42 9.64 23.00
N LEU A 20 -4.70 9.65 23.36
CA LEU A 20 -5.21 9.07 24.61
C LEU A 20 -5.85 7.71 24.29
N PRO A 21 -5.14 6.59 24.47
CA PRO A 21 -5.72 5.27 24.26
C PRO A 21 -6.76 4.97 25.35
N ILE A 22 -7.89 4.38 24.95
CA ILE A 22 -8.90 3.85 25.86
C ILE A 22 -9.05 2.36 25.56
N LEU A 23 -8.55 1.51 26.47
CA LEU A 23 -8.72 0.07 26.39
C LEU A 23 -10.05 -0.33 27.02
N HIS A 24 -11.06 -0.62 26.19
CA HIS A 24 -12.35 -1.07 26.68
C HIS A 24 -12.35 -2.59 26.91
N LEU A 25 -12.31 -3.01 28.16
CA LEU A 25 -12.34 -4.40 28.61
C LEU A 25 -13.74 -4.78 29.05
N ASN A 26 -14.57 -5.28 28.13
CA ASN A 26 -15.92 -5.79 28.43
C ASN A 26 -15.96 -7.30 28.75
N GLY A 27 -14.81 -7.96 28.75
CA GLY A 27 -14.66 -9.36 29.17
C GLY A 27 -14.73 -10.41 28.06
N TYR A 28 -15.39 -10.13 26.95
CA TYR A 28 -15.69 -11.15 25.92
C TYR A 28 -15.45 -10.66 24.49
N LYS A 29 -15.02 -11.60 23.63
CA LYS A 29 -15.09 -11.51 22.17
C LYS A 29 -16.51 -11.90 21.69
N ILE A 30 -16.64 -12.46 20.50
CA ILE A 30 -17.90 -12.90 19.91
C ILE A 30 -18.52 -14.05 20.73
N ALA A 31 -17.71 -15.07 21.09
CA ALA A 31 -18.17 -16.27 21.79
C ALA A 31 -17.28 -16.69 22.98
N ASN A 32 -16.12 -16.05 23.16
CA ASN A 32 -15.12 -16.44 24.12
C ASN A 32 -14.61 -15.24 24.95
N PRO A 33 -14.07 -15.47 26.16
CA PRO A 33 -13.41 -14.42 26.94
C PRO A 33 -12.16 -13.88 26.23
N THR A 34 -11.81 -12.62 26.56
CA THR A 34 -10.54 -12.02 26.14
C THR A 34 -9.44 -12.28 27.17
N ILE A 35 -8.20 -12.45 26.71
CA ILE A 35 -7.05 -12.72 27.59
C ILE A 35 -6.86 -11.56 28.58
N LEU A 36 -6.82 -10.31 28.09
CA LEU A 36 -6.59 -9.14 28.95
C LEU A 36 -7.67 -8.92 30.02
N ALA A 37 -8.88 -9.48 29.87
CA ALA A 37 -9.92 -9.43 30.87
C ALA A 37 -9.84 -10.60 31.88
N ARG A 38 -8.91 -11.52 31.72
CA ARG A 38 -8.73 -12.73 32.56
C ARG A 38 -7.42 -12.75 33.33
N ILE A 39 -6.49 -11.82 33.04
CA ILE A 39 -5.31 -11.57 33.87
C ILE A 39 -5.67 -10.68 35.05
N SER A 40 -4.83 -10.67 36.09
CA SER A 40 -5.09 -9.82 37.27
C SER A 40 -4.96 -8.32 36.94
N ALA A 41 -5.51 -7.48 37.80
CA ALA A 41 -5.40 -6.03 37.63
C ALA A 41 -3.94 -5.56 37.73
N GLU A 42 -3.15 -6.19 38.59
CA GLU A 42 -1.72 -5.91 38.79
C GLU A 42 -0.90 -6.31 37.56
N GLU A 43 -1.21 -7.46 36.95
CA GLU A 43 -0.54 -7.92 35.74
C GLU A 43 -0.86 -6.99 34.58
N LEU A 44 -2.12 -6.57 34.44
CA LEU A 44 -2.55 -5.64 33.38
C LEU A 44 -1.91 -4.26 33.55
N ASP A 45 -1.86 -3.71 34.75
CA ASP A 45 -1.20 -2.44 35.05
C ASP A 45 0.30 -2.51 34.74
N SER A 46 0.95 -3.58 35.19
CA SER A 46 2.38 -3.83 34.93
C SER A 46 2.69 -3.94 33.43
N LEU A 47 1.82 -4.58 32.65
CA LEU A 47 1.96 -4.71 31.20
C LEU A 47 1.98 -3.33 30.53
N PHE A 48 1.01 -2.45 30.83
CA PHE A 48 0.94 -1.14 30.19
C PHE A 48 2.02 -0.19 30.69
N ARG A 49 2.40 -0.26 31.97
CA ARG A 49 3.57 0.47 32.48
C ARG A 49 4.86 0.01 31.80
N GLY A 50 5.02 -1.28 31.52
CA GLY A 50 6.12 -1.84 30.74
C GLY A 50 6.15 -1.32 29.31
N TYR A 51 5.00 -1.13 28.67
CA TYR A 51 4.89 -0.46 27.38
C TYR A 51 5.22 1.04 27.43
N GLY A 52 5.29 1.65 28.64
CA GLY A 52 5.63 3.06 28.82
C GLY A 52 4.41 3.99 28.87
N TRP A 53 3.25 3.47 29.26
CA TRP A 53 2.03 4.24 29.51
C TRP A 53 1.83 4.49 31.01
N THR A 54 0.96 5.44 31.34
CA THR A 54 0.41 5.64 32.69
C THR A 54 -1.06 5.25 32.65
N PRO A 55 -1.42 4.02 33.07
CA PRO A 55 -2.80 3.54 33.02
C PRO A 55 -3.65 4.14 34.17
N TYR A 56 -4.85 4.59 33.83
CA TYR A 56 -5.91 4.98 34.76
C TYR A 56 -7.10 4.05 34.58
N SER A 57 -7.61 3.47 35.67
CA SER A 57 -8.72 2.51 35.63
C SER A 57 -10.05 3.17 35.93
N VAL A 58 -11.06 2.88 35.10
CA VAL A 58 -12.47 3.22 35.33
C VAL A 58 -13.26 1.93 35.22
N GLU A 59 -13.91 1.49 36.31
CA GLU A 59 -14.57 0.18 36.38
C GLU A 59 -15.92 0.27 37.10
N GLY A 60 -16.92 -0.43 36.57
CA GLY A 60 -18.25 -0.55 37.19
C GLY A 60 -19.35 -0.84 36.18
N ASP A 61 -20.59 -0.81 36.70
CA ASP A 61 -21.82 -1.08 35.96
C ASP A 61 -22.96 -0.07 36.25
N ASN A 62 -22.77 0.83 37.23
CA ASN A 62 -23.72 1.88 37.48
C ASN A 62 -23.49 3.06 36.51
N PRO A 63 -24.42 3.39 35.60
CA PRO A 63 -24.23 4.40 34.58
C PRO A 63 -23.85 5.80 35.15
N HIS A 64 -24.53 6.25 36.19
CA HIS A 64 -24.28 7.57 36.77
C HIS A 64 -22.89 7.68 37.37
N LEU A 65 -22.46 6.67 38.14
CA LEU A 65 -21.12 6.63 38.72
C LEU A 65 -20.05 6.51 37.66
N MET A 66 -20.24 5.65 36.64
CA MET A 66 -19.31 5.45 35.55
C MET A 66 -19.09 6.72 34.72
N HIS A 67 -20.17 7.43 34.38
CA HIS A 67 -20.07 8.72 33.68
C HIS A 67 -19.27 9.76 34.49
N LYS A 68 -19.53 9.85 35.79
CA LYS A 68 -18.81 10.76 36.67
C LYS A 68 -17.30 10.41 36.75
N GLN A 69 -16.99 9.14 36.98
CA GLN A 69 -15.60 8.65 37.03
C GLN A 69 -14.88 8.87 35.72
N MET A 70 -15.53 8.51 34.58
CA MET A 70 -14.94 8.68 33.25
C MET A 70 -14.66 10.16 32.95
N ALA A 71 -15.60 11.06 33.24
CA ALA A 71 -15.41 12.49 33.06
C ALA A 71 -14.20 13.03 33.86
N GLN A 72 -14.08 12.65 35.13
CA GLN A 72 -12.96 13.03 35.97
C GLN A 72 -11.62 12.47 35.45
N THR A 73 -11.63 11.19 34.98
CA THR A 73 -10.42 10.53 34.46
C THR A 73 -9.97 11.15 33.13
N VAL A 74 -10.91 11.47 32.25
CA VAL A 74 -10.60 12.15 30.98
C VAL A 74 -10.02 13.52 31.23
N GLU A 75 -10.62 14.30 32.13
CA GLU A 75 -10.12 15.63 32.53
C GLU A 75 -8.67 15.53 33.05
N HIS A 76 -8.41 14.57 33.96
CA HIS A 76 -7.08 14.33 34.50
C HIS A 76 -6.07 13.96 33.40
N CYS A 77 -6.43 13.03 32.50
CA CYS A 77 -5.57 12.64 31.36
C CYS A 77 -5.26 13.83 30.44
N ILE A 78 -6.24 14.70 30.18
CA ILE A 78 -6.04 15.91 29.36
C ILE A 78 -5.08 16.87 30.05
N GLN A 79 -5.20 17.06 31.37
CA GLN A 79 -4.29 17.88 32.14
C GLN A 79 -2.86 17.34 32.12
N ASP A 80 -2.69 16.02 32.25
CA ASP A 80 -1.39 15.34 32.09
C ASP A 80 -0.78 15.59 30.72
N ILE A 81 -1.56 15.38 29.66
CA ILE A 81 -1.12 15.60 28.26
C ILE A 81 -0.65 17.05 28.09
N HIS A 82 -1.46 18.01 28.52
CA HIS A 82 -1.11 19.44 28.44
C HIS A 82 0.13 19.80 29.28
N SER A 83 0.31 19.17 30.44
CA SER A 83 1.49 19.37 31.28
C SER A 83 2.75 18.85 30.59
N ILE A 84 2.71 17.62 30.03
CA ILE A 84 3.78 17.03 29.26
C ILE A 84 4.16 17.92 28.07
N GLN A 85 3.17 18.38 27.30
CA GLN A 85 3.41 19.20 26.11
C GLN A 85 3.96 20.57 26.47
N ARG A 86 3.41 21.24 27.49
CA ARG A 86 3.92 22.54 27.96
C ARG A 86 5.37 22.46 28.41
N LYS A 87 5.71 21.46 29.24
CA LYS A 87 7.08 21.23 29.69
C LYS A 87 8.02 21.00 28.51
N ALA A 88 7.69 20.07 27.66
CA ALA A 88 8.54 19.73 26.51
C ALA A 88 8.76 20.93 25.57
N ARG A 89 7.72 21.73 25.32
CA ARG A 89 7.78 22.91 24.43
C ARG A 89 8.49 24.09 25.05
N SER A 90 8.40 24.30 26.37
CA SER A 90 9.15 25.36 27.07
C SER A 90 10.66 25.06 27.10
N ASP A 91 11.02 23.82 27.36
CA ASP A 91 12.40 23.42 27.55
C ASP A 91 13.07 23.03 26.20
N GLY A 92 12.26 22.88 25.12
CA GLY A 92 12.71 22.35 23.85
C GLY A 92 13.20 20.89 23.93
N SER A 93 12.85 20.20 25.04
CA SER A 93 13.34 18.85 25.32
C SER A 93 12.42 17.78 24.72
N PRO A 94 12.91 16.96 23.78
CA PRO A 94 12.15 15.86 23.18
C PRO A 94 12.25 14.56 23.98
N GLU A 95 12.41 14.62 25.30
CA GLU A 95 12.45 13.42 26.13
C GLU A 95 11.12 12.66 26.05
N ARG A 96 11.21 11.33 26.04
CA ARG A 96 10.03 10.47 26.01
C ARG A 96 9.23 10.55 27.30
N PRO A 97 8.00 11.08 27.27
CA PRO A 97 7.14 11.07 28.44
C PRO A 97 6.45 9.72 28.62
N ARG A 98 5.83 9.52 29.78
CA ARG A 98 4.82 8.47 29.99
C ARG A 98 3.45 9.08 29.74
N TRP A 99 2.90 8.84 28.56
CA TRP A 99 1.57 9.33 28.22
C TRP A 99 0.48 8.59 29.00
N PRO A 100 -0.64 9.27 29.38
CA PRO A 100 -1.77 8.61 30.00
C PRO A 100 -2.50 7.68 29.05
N MET A 101 -3.14 6.66 29.62
CA MET A 101 -4.14 5.81 28.94
C MET A 101 -5.24 5.44 29.93
N ILE A 102 -6.42 5.08 29.42
CA ILE A 102 -7.56 4.65 30.24
C ILE A 102 -7.83 3.17 30.03
N ILE A 103 -8.01 2.42 31.12
CA ILE A 103 -8.54 1.06 31.14
C ILE A 103 -9.99 1.14 31.60
N LEU A 104 -10.93 0.99 30.65
CA LEU A 104 -12.35 1.04 30.92
C LEU A 104 -12.92 -0.37 31.04
N ARG A 105 -13.38 -0.77 32.23
CA ARG A 105 -14.02 -2.05 32.48
C ARG A 105 -15.53 -1.87 32.70
N THR A 106 -16.34 -2.40 31.78
CA THR A 106 -17.79 -2.43 31.88
C THR A 106 -18.31 -3.81 31.48
N PRO A 107 -19.50 -4.22 31.91
CA PRO A 107 -20.10 -5.46 31.40
C PRO A 107 -20.30 -5.40 29.88
N LYS A 108 -20.07 -6.50 29.18
CA LYS A 108 -20.44 -6.60 27.77
C LYS A 108 -21.96 -6.50 27.61
N GLY A 109 -22.44 -5.69 26.66
CA GLY A 109 -23.88 -5.42 26.52
C GLY A 109 -24.45 -4.60 27.69
N TRP A 110 -23.61 -3.78 28.32
CA TRP A 110 -23.95 -2.92 29.43
C TRP A 110 -25.21 -2.11 29.13
N THR A 111 -26.11 -2.01 30.12
CA THR A 111 -27.46 -1.44 30.07
C THR A 111 -28.49 -2.27 29.28
N GLY A 112 -28.10 -3.39 28.71
CA GLY A 112 -29.00 -4.32 28.04
C GLY A 112 -29.72 -5.28 29.02
N PRO A 113 -30.50 -6.22 28.49
CA PRO A 113 -31.17 -7.23 29.30
C PRO A 113 -30.17 -8.10 30.07
N LYS A 114 -30.42 -8.33 31.34
CA LYS A 114 -29.57 -9.19 32.19
C LYS A 114 -29.66 -10.66 31.75
N GLU A 115 -30.87 -11.11 31.46
CA GLU A 115 -31.19 -12.46 31.04
C GLU A 115 -32.28 -12.46 29.95
N VAL A 116 -32.24 -13.47 29.10
CA VAL A 116 -33.28 -13.77 28.08
C VAL A 116 -33.46 -15.29 28.01
N GLY A 117 -34.68 -15.77 28.16
CA GLY A 117 -34.99 -17.21 28.13
C GLY A 117 -34.18 -18.04 29.16
N GLY A 118 -33.93 -17.50 30.37
CA GLY A 118 -33.15 -18.15 31.41
C GLY A 118 -31.63 -18.16 31.17
N HIS A 119 -31.16 -17.45 30.17
CA HIS A 119 -29.73 -17.36 29.84
C HIS A 119 -29.15 -15.95 30.09
N LYS A 120 -28.01 -15.89 30.77
CA LYS A 120 -27.28 -14.63 30.98
C LYS A 120 -26.90 -13.98 29.65
N VAL A 121 -27.19 -12.66 29.51
CA VAL A 121 -26.90 -11.82 28.34
C VAL A 121 -25.91 -10.74 28.71
N GLU A 122 -26.28 -9.77 29.56
CA GLU A 122 -25.34 -8.72 29.99
C GLU A 122 -24.16 -9.31 30.75
N GLY A 123 -22.96 -8.81 30.48
CA GLY A 123 -21.72 -9.32 31.05
C GLY A 123 -21.31 -10.69 30.52
N PHE A 124 -21.87 -11.11 29.37
CA PHE A 124 -21.57 -12.39 28.76
C PHE A 124 -21.48 -12.27 27.23
N TRP A 125 -20.92 -13.30 26.57
CA TRP A 125 -20.71 -13.28 25.13
C TRP A 125 -22.00 -13.15 24.31
N ARG A 126 -23.15 -13.64 24.85
CA ARG A 126 -24.45 -13.55 24.15
C ARG A 126 -24.88 -12.12 23.83
N ALA A 127 -24.42 -11.14 24.60
CA ALA A 127 -24.65 -9.73 24.30
C ALA A 127 -23.97 -9.23 23.01
N HIS A 128 -23.05 -10.01 22.42
CA HIS A 128 -22.39 -9.63 21.16
C HIS A 128 -23.27 -9.91 19.94
N GLN A 129 -24.00 -11.01 19.95
CA GLN A 129 -24.86 -11.42 18.84
C GLN A 129 -26.20 -10.68 18.91
N VAL A 130 -27.31 -11.36 18.68
CA VAL A 130 -28.65 -10.80 18.88
C VAL A 130 -29.04 -11.03 20.35
N PRO A 131 -28.98 -9.98 21.22
CA PRO A 131 -29.22 -10.16 22.66
C PRO A 131 -30.60 -10.75 22.98
N VAL A 132 -31.59 -10.35 22.19
CA VAL A 132 -32.98 -10.87 22.29
C VAL A 132 -33.37 -11.41 20.92
N PRO A 133 -33.27 -12.72 20.66
CA PRO A 133 -33.66 -13.32 19.39
C PRO A 133 -35.17 -13.43 19.25
N GLU A 134 -35.66 -13.81 18.07
CA GLU A 134 -37.06 -14.19 17.82
C GLU A 134 -38.13 -13.15 18.23
N VAL A 135 -37.77 -11.86 18.22
CA VAL A 135 -38.65 -10.75 18.63
C VAL A 135 -39.95 -10.72 17.83
N GLN A 136 -39.92 -11.15 16.57
CA GLN A 136 -41.09 -11.16 15.69
C GLN A 136 -42.09 -12.29 15.99
N THR A 137 -41.63 -13.39 16.58
CA THR A 137 -42.42 -14.61 16.78
C THR A 137 -42.65 -14.96 18.24
N ASN A 138 -41.85 -14.39 19.16
CA ASN A 138 -41.94 -14.63 20.58
C ASN A 138 -42.39 -13.36 21.32
N PRO A 139 -43.67 -13.31 21.82
CA PRO A 139 -44.18 -12.13 22.51
C PRO A 139 -43.44 -11.76 23.80
N GLU A 140 -42.84 -12.73 24.49
CA GLU A 140 -42.04 -12.49 25.69
C GLU A 140 -40.76 -11.75 25.32
N HIS A 141 -40.08 -12.17 24.23
CA HIS A 141 -38.91 -11.50 23.73
C HIS A 141 -39.21 -10.08 23.22
N ALA A 142 -40.35 -9.89 22.57
CA ALA A 142 -40.80 -8.55 22.17
C ALA A 142 -41.00 -7.64 23.39
N ARG A 143 -41.60 -8.16 24.47
CA ARG A 143 -41.78 -7.42 25.72
C ARG A 143 -40.45 -7.05 26.38
N ILE A 144 -39.46 -7.96 26.36
CA ILE A 144 -38.12 -7.67 26.90
C ILE A 144 -37.47 -6.50 26.12
N VAL A 145 -37.56 -6.50 24.79
CA VAL A 145 -37.02 -5.40 23.96
C VAL A 145 -37.76 -4.10 24.26
N GLU A 146 -39.10 -4.13 24.36
CA GLU A 146 -39.88 -2.93 24.73
C GLU A 146 -39.43 -2.37 26.07
N GLN A 147 -39.32 -3.22 27.11
CA GLN A 147 -38.86 -2.81 28.43
C GLN A 147 -37.45 -2.24 28.40
N TRP A 148 -36.56 -2.86 27.63
CA TRP A 148 -35.19 -2.35 27.43
C TRP A 148 -35.18 -0.97 26.77
N MET A 149 -35.92 -0.77 25.69
CA MET A 149 -36.02 0.54 25.03
C MET A 149 -36.63 1.59 25.95
N ARG A 150 -37.71 1.25 26.68
CA ARG A 150 -38.33 2.16 27.65
C ARG A 150 -37.43 2.51 28.82
N SER A 151 -36.45 1.66 29.19
CA SER A 151 -35.51 1.95 30.26
C SER A 151 -34.63 3.17 29.98
N TYR A 152 -34.47 3.55 28.71
CA TYR A 152 -33.77 4.78 28.28
C TYR A 152 -34.64 6.03 28.30
N LYS A 153 -35.92 5.91 28.67
CA LYS A 153 -36.88 7.01 28.80
C LYS A 153 -36.94 7.90 27.57
N PRO A 154 -37.26 7.34 26.39
CA PRO A 154 -37.28 8.11 25.14
C PRO A 154 -38.20 9.33 25.19
N GLU A 155 -39.27 9.28 26.00
CA GLU A 155 -40.19 10.39 26.23
C GLU A 155 -39.55 11.64 26.93
N GLU A 156 -38.42 11.45 27.61
CA GLU A 156 -37.64 12.58 28.17
C GLU A 156 -36.74 13.20 27.11
N LEU A 157 -36.46 12.48 26.02
CA LEU A 157 -35.49 12.86 24.97
C LEU A 157 -36.15 13.38 23.68
N PHE A 158 -37.34 12.86 23.36
CA PHE A 158 -38.08 13.14 22.14
C PHE A 158 -39.51 13.57 22.43
N ASP A 159 -40.10 14.35 21.53
CA ASP A 159 -41.52 14.69 21.55
C ASP A 159 -42.37 13.55 20.92
N GLU A 160 -43.69 13.74 20.86
CA GLU A 160 -44.64 12.79 20.31
C GLU A 160 -44.43 12.48 18.82
N ASN A 161 -43.72 13.34 18.09
CA ASN A 161 -43.37 13.16 16.68
C ASN A 161 -41.99 12.55 16.50
N GLY A 162 -41.28 12.19 17.57
CA GLY A 162 -39.93 11.66 17.53
C GLY A 162 -38.86 12.72 17.28
N ILE A 163 -39.18 14.02 17.43
CA ILE A 163 -38.23 15.11 17.26
C ILE A 163 -37.47 15.32 18.59
N PRO A 164 -36.12 15.39 18.56
CA PRO A 164 -35.34 15.67 19.76
C PRO A 164 -35.76 16.98 20.42
N ARG A 165 -35.91 16.94 21.76
CA ARG A 165 -36.26 18.15 22.53
C ARG A 165 -35.24 19.26 22.34
N PRO A 166 -35.67 20.53 22.43
CA PRO A 166 -34.78 21.71 22.21
C PRO A 166 -33.49 21.66 23.04
N GLU A 167 -33.59 21.22 24.30
CA GLU A 167 -32.45 21.12 25.23
C GLU A 167 -31.36 20.17 24.72
N LEU A 168 -31.75 19.08 24.06
CA LEU A 168 -30.79 18.14 23.45
C LEU A 168 -30.10 18.76 22.24
N LYS A 169 -30.81 19.60 21.46
CA LYS A 169 -30.22 20.28 20.31
C LYS A 169 -29.21 21.34 20.75
N GLU A 170 -29.39 21.93 21.96
CA GLU A 170 -28.45 22.90 22.52
C GLU A 170 -27.13 22.26 22.95
N ILE A 171 -27.12 20.99 23.35
CA ILE A 171 -25.92 20.23 23.71
C ILE A 171 -25.09 19.87 22.46
N ALA A 172 -25.73 19.80 21.27
CA ALA A 172 -25.04 19.44 20.04
C ALA A 172 -23.92 20.45 19.71
N PRO A 173 -22.73 19.95 19.31
CA PRO A 173 -21.61 20.82 18.94
C PRO A 173 -22.03 21.83 17.86
N ARG A 174 -21.60 23.07 17.98
CA ARG A 174 -21.88 24.14 17.00
C ARG A 174 -20.61 24.55 16.26
N ASN A 175 -20.77 25.08 15.07
CA ASN A 175 -19.67 25.60 14.24
C ASN A 175 -18.51 24.62 14.12
N GLU A 176 -17.31 25.05 14.41
CA GLU A 176 -16.07 24.24 14.30
C GLU A 176 -15.94 23.13 15.34
N LEU A 177 -16.79 23.09 16.35
CA LEU A 177 -16.85 21.96 17.28
C LEU A 177 -17.53 20.72 16.66
N ARG A 178 -18.26 20.89 15.54
CA ARG A 178 -18.84 19.76 14.82
C ARG A 178 -17.74 19.00 14.07
N MET A 179 -17.77 17.67 14.12
CA MET A 179 -16.79 16.81 13.46
C MET A 179 -16.63 17.15 11.96
N SER A 180 -17.74 17.40 11.25
CA SER A 180 -17.71 17.78 9.83
C SER A 180 -17.09 19.15 9.55
N ALA A 181 -17.16 20.08 10.49
CA ALA A 181 -16.65 21.44 10.38
C ALA A 181 -15.25 21.61 10.97
N ASN A 182 -14.87 20.76 11.93
CA ASN A 182 -13.57 20.83 12.59
C ASN A 182 -12.45 20.44 11.63
N PRO A 183 -11.48 21.32 11.37
CA PRO A 183 -10.39 20.99 10.43
C PRO A 183 -9.51 19.83 10.91
N HIS A 184 -9.40 19.57 12.22
CA HIS A 184 -8.64 18.42 12.74
C HIS A 184 -9.37 17.09 12.53
N ALA A 185 -10.70 17.08 12.44
CA ALA A 185 -11.50 15.90 12.12
C ALA A 185 -11.81 15.79 10.61
N ASN A 186 -11.68 16.89 9.86
CA ASN A 186 -11.78 16.97 8.41
C ASN A 186 -10.44 17.47 7.83
N GLY A 187 -9.39 16.65 8.00
CA GLY A 187 -8.00 17.06 7.78
C GLY A 187 -7.67 17.53 6.37
N GLY A 188 -8.46 17.16 5.38
CA GLY A 188 -8.34 17.72 4.04
C GLY A 188 -8.43 19.25 3.98
N ARG A 189 -9.11 19.88 4.95
CA ARG A 189 -9.14 21.35 5.11
C ARG A 189 -7.80 21.95 5.52
N LEU A 190 -6.94 21.15 6.16
CA LEU A 190 -5.58 21.54 6.56
C LEU A 190 -4.52 21.18 5.52
N ARG A 191 -4.94 20.51 4.46
CA ARG A 191 -4.03 20.05 3.41
C ARG A 191 -3.34 21.24 2.74
N GLN A 192 -2.03 21.17 2.71
CA GLN A 192 -1.18 22.06 1.93
C GLN A 192 -0.49 21.26 0.84
N PRO A 193 -0.45 21.76 -0.41
CA PRO A 193 0.32 21.12 -1.47
C PRO A 193 1.80 20.98 -1.05
N LEU A 194 2.45 19.90 -1.52
CA LEU A 194 3.90 19.77 -1.33
C LEU A 194 4.64 20.83 -2.15
N ALA A 195 5.66 21.42 -1.55
CA ALA A 195 6.67 22.21 -2.26
C ALA A 195 7.60 21.25 -3.01
N MET A 196 7.22 20.89 -4.24
CA MET A 196 7.94 19.90 -5.03
C MET A 196 9.22 20.47 -5.64
N PRO A 197 10.37 19.74 -5.58
CA PRO A 197 11.47 20.00 -6.50
C PRO A 197 11.05 19.62 -7.92
N ASP A 198 11.76 20.09 -8.92
CA ASP A 198 11.54 19.64 -10.28
C ASP A 198 12.15 18.22 -10.44
N PHE A 199 11.30 17.21 -10.64
CA PHE A 199 11.77 15.83 -10.76
C PHE A 199 12.68 15.62 -11.99
N ARG A 200 12.62 16.50 -12.99
CA ARG A 200 13.48 16.47 -14.17
C ARG A 200 14.95 16.75 -13.84
N ASP A 201 15.23 17.43 -12.73
CA ASP A 201 16.59 17.70 -12.27
C ASP A 201 17.33 16.43 -11.81
N TYR A 202 16.60 15.33 -11.59
CA TYR A 202 17.13 14.02 -11.18
C TYR A 202 17.19 13.03 -12.36
N ALA A 203 16.88 13.49 -13.56
CA ALA A 203 16.79 12.66 -14.75
C ALA A 203 18.13 11.99 -15.10
N ILE A 204 18.04 10.73 -15.47
CA ILE A 204 19.14 10.02 -16.10
C ILE A 204 19.16 10.39 -17.58
N ARG A 205 20.33 10.82 -18.06
CA ARG A 205 20.54 11.08 -19.48
C ARG A 205 20.59 9.75 -20.25
N VAL A 206 19.70 9.56 -21.19
CA VAL A 206 19.63 8.37 -22.04
C VAL A 206 19.99 8.78 -23.47
N GLU A 207 21.19 8.43 -23.89
CA GLU A 207 21.64 8.71 -25.28
C GLU A 207 21.10 7.65 -26.26
N LYS A 208 21.04 6.40 -25.80
CA LYS A 208 20.46 5.27 -26.54
C LYS A 208 19.63 4.42 -25.57
N PRO A 209 18.44 3.97 -25.97
CA PRO A 209 17.62 3.05 -25.18
C PRO A 209 18.41 1.81 -24.73
N GLY A 210 18.32 1.46 -23.45
CA GLY A 210 18.93 0.23 -22.93
C GLY A 210 20.48 0.21 -22.94
N ALA A 211 21.15 1.37 -22.99
CA ALA A 211 22.61 1.44 -22.97
C ALA A 211 23.19 1.65 -21.56
N GLN A 212 22.40 2.18 -20.64
CA GLN A 212 22.84 2.57 -19.30
C GLN A 212 22.03 1.87 -18.22
N GLU A 213 22.71 1.42 -17.17
CA GLU A 213 22.11 0.83 -15.99
C GLU A 213 22.16 1.78 -14.82
N VAL A 214 21.06 1.84 -14.04
CA VAL A 214 20.98 2.58 -12.79
C VAL A 214 20.05 1.85 -11.82
N SER A 215 20.18 2.13 -10.54
CA SER A 215 19.23 1.70 -9.50
C SER A 215 18.07 2.71 -9.45
N PRO A 216 16.85 2.35 -9.83
CA PRO A 216 15.75 3.31 -9.87
C PRO A 216 15.39 3.89 -8.51
N THR A 217 15.44 3.07 -7.45
CA THR A 217 15.14 3.54 -6.09
C THR A 217 16.20 4.47 -5.54
N GLU A 218 17.47 4.28 -5.90
CA GLU A 218 18.57 5.20 -5.53
C GLU A 218 18.36 6.58 -6.17
N ILE A 219 18.01 6.61 -7.45
CA ILE A 219 17.66 7.86 -8.14
C ILE A 219 16.46 8.53 -7.48
N LEU A 220 15.42 7.76 -7.19
CA LEU A 220 14.23 8.24 -6.48
C LEU A 220 14.59 8.79 -5.09
N ALA A 221 15.53 8.18 -4.36
CA ALA A 221 15.92 8.61 -3.02
C ALA A 221 16.44 10.05 -2.98
N HIS A 222 17.17 10.49 -4.01
CA HIS A 222 17.62 11.88 -4.12
C HIS A 222 16.45 12.86 -4.30
N PHE A 223 15.46 12.50 -5.10
CA PHE A 223 14.23 13.27 -5.25
C PHE A 223 13.43 13.32 -3.93
N LEU A 224 13.23 12.18 -3.27
CA LEU A 224 12.55 12.08 -1.97
C LEU A 224 13.23 12.90 -0.89
N ARG A 225 14.57 12.89 -0.83
CA ARG A 225 15.37 13.72 0.07
C ARG A 225 14.98 15.19 -0.05
N ASP A 226 14.90 15.70 -1.27
CA ASP A 226 14.65 17.12 -1.50
C ASP A 226 13.17 17.47 -1.36
N VAL A 227 12.25 16.55 -1.66
CA VAL A 227 10.82 16.65 -1.25
C VAL A 227 10.74 16.81 0.26
N MET A 228 11.43 15.94 1.02
CA MET A 228 11.43 15.99 2.49
C MET A 228 11.99 17.31 3.02
N ARG A 229 13.15 17.78 2.49
CA ARG A 229 13.78 19.05 2.89
C ARG A 229 12.87 20.25 2.73
N ARG A 230 12.08 20.28 1.65
CA ARG A 230 11.13 21.38 1.38
C ARG A 230 9.84 21.27 2.19
N ASN A 231 9.56 20.10 2.82
CA ASN A 231 8.30 19.81 3.48
C ASN A 231 8.46 19.19 4.88
N MET A 232 9.42 19.67 5.67
CA MET A 232 9.76 19.09 6.98
C MET A 232 8.59 18.96 7.97
N ASN A 233 7.55 19.80 7.84
CA ASN A 233 6.39 19.76 8.72
C ASN A 233 5.17 19.05 8.08
N ASN A 234 5.28 18.66 6.82
CA ASN A 234 4.15 18.19 6.00
C ASN A 234 4.38 16.86 5.30
N PHE A 235 5.60 16.28 5.42
CA PHE A 235 5.96 15.03 4.74
C PHE A 235 6.70 14.06 5.68
N ARG A 236 6.35 12.79 5.64
CA ARG A 236 7.06 11.69 6.34
C ARG A 236 7.25 10.49 5.42
N VAL A 237 8.34 9.76 5.66
CA VAL A 237 8.58 8.44 5.07
C VAL A 237 8.32 7.37 6.12
N PHE A 238 7.67 6.29 5.70
CA PHE A 238 7.34 5.12 6.52
C PHE A 238 7.96 3.87 5.90
N SER A 239 8.57 3.00 6.70
CA SER A 239 9.18 1.76 6.22
C SER A 239 9.38 0.76 7.36
N PRO A 240 9.18 -0.56 7.14
CA PRO A 240 9.44 -1.58 8.17
C PRO A 240 10.93 -1.93 8.30
N ASP A 241 11.82 -0.93 8.48
CA ASP A 241 13.28 -1.06 8.56
C ASP A 241 13.94 -1.46 7.23
N GLU A 242 13.38 -1.01 6.11
CA GLU A 242 13.81 -1.44 4.78
C GLU A 242 14.36 -0.30 3.89
N ASN A 243 14.41 0.95 4.37
CA ASN A 243 14.85 2.08 3.53
C ASN A 243 16.29 1.91 3.02
N ALA A 244 17.22 1.49 3.89
CA ALA A 244 18.60 1.27 3.48
C ALA A 244 18.71 0.13 2.47
N SER A 245 18.13 -1.03 2.76
CA SER A 245 18.15 -2.19 1.86
C SER A 245 17.42 -1.94 0.54
N ASN A 246 16.49 -0.97 0.51
CA ASN A 246 15.79 -0.51 -0.70
C ASN A 246 16.50 0.64 -1.42
N LYS A 247 17.74 0.96 -1.01
CA LYS A 247 18.58 2.04 -1.57
C LYS A 247 17.94 3.42 -1.48
N LEU A 248 17.23 3.67 -0.39
CA LEU A 248 16.59 4.96 -0.11
C LEU A 248 17.39 5.81 0.91
N GLU A 249 18.63 5.45 1.22
CA GLU A 249 19.45 6.08 2.28
C GLU A 249 19.67 7.59 2.08
N ALA A 250 19.63 8.09 0.85
CA ALA A 250 19.77 9.52 0.58
C ALA A 250 18.78 10.38 1.38
N ILE A 251 17.61 9.83 1.78
CA ILE A 251 16.62 10.54 2.60
C ILE A 251 17.16 10.93 3.97
N TYR A 252 18.10 10.16 4.54
CA TYR A 252 18.69 10.44 5.85
C TYR A 252 19.53 11.74 5.88
N ALA A 253 19.98 12.20 4.73
CA ALA A 253 20.62 13.51 4.60
C ALA A 253 19.63 14.68 4.76
N ALA A 254 18.32 14.43 4.67
CA ALA A 254 17.27 15.41 4.96
C ALA A 254 16.77 15.30 6.39
N SER A 255 16.49 14.08 6.85
CA SER A 255 15.99 13.82 8.20
C SER A 255 16.21 12.36 8.60
N LYS A 256 16.57 12.15 9.84
CA LYS A 256 16.80 10.82 10.41
C LYS A 256 15.50 10.12 10.83
N LYS A 257 15.63 8.87 11.30
CA LYS A 257 14.56 8.07 11.89
C LYS A 257 14.09 8.68 13.20
N THR A 258 12.78 8.76 13.41
CA THR A 258 12.21 9.21 14.71
C THR A 258 12.45 8.14 15.77
N TRP A 259 13.12 8.49 16.87
CA TRP A 259 13.41 7.56 17.95
C TRP A 259 13.43 8.26 19.30
N LEU A 260 12.48 7.93 20.19
CA LEU A 260 12.41 8.51 21.54
C LEU A 260 12.78 7.51 22.66
N ALA A 261 13.04 6.25 22.32
CA ALA A 261 13.59 5.29 23.26
C ALA A 261 15.06 5.62 23.59
N SER A 262 15.71 4.80 24.40
CA SER A 262 17.10 5.02 24.79
C SER A 262 18.04 4.96 23.58
N PHE A 263 19.07 5.80 23.62
CA PHE A 263 20.19 5.76 22.66
C PHE A 263 21.33 4.97 23.30
N LYS A 264 22.10 4.30 22.48
CA LYS A 264 23.36 3.66 22.84
C LYS A 264 24.52 4.32 22.09
N PRO A 265 25.78 4.23 22.58
CA PRO A 265 26.93 4.81 21.89
C PRO A 265 27.09 4.32 20.44
N GLU A 266 26.85 3.04 20.20
CA GLU A 266 26.94 2.41 18.88
C GLU A 266 25.91 2.91 17.87
N ASP A 267 24.79 3.50 18.31
CA ASP A 267 23.77 4.07 17.41
C ASP A 267 24.28 5.30 16.64
N SER A 268 25.43 5.88 17.03
CA SER A 268 26.08 6.97 16.32
C SER A 268 26.80 6.51 15.05
N ASP A 269 27.08 5.22 14.93
CA ASP A 269 27.74 4.60 13.77
C ASP A 269 26.69 4.03 12.79
N GLY A 270 26.10 4.90 11.97
CA GLY A 270 25.16 4.52 10.92
C GLY A 270 23.71 4.21 11.37
N GLY A 271 23.37 4.39 12.65
CA GLY A 271 22.00 4.14 13.15
C GLY A 271 20.93 5.07 12.56
N GLU A 272 21.36 6.26 12.11
CA GLU A 272 20.48 7.27 11.49
C GLU A 272 19.23 7.60 12.31
N ILE A 273 19.34 7.59 13.66
CA ILE A 273 18.25 7.88 14.59
C ILE A 273 18.36 9.28 15.20
N ALA A 274 17.21 9.91 15.46
CA ALA A 274 17.13 11.24 16.09
C ALA A 274 15.82 11.38 16.87
N ARG A 275 15.83 12.27 17.89
CA ARG A 275 14.61 12.60 18.65
C ARG A 275 13.53 13.26 17.79
N ASP A 276 13.93 13.91 16.71
CA ASP A 276 13.08 14.73 15.84
C ASP A 276 13.26 14.33 14.37
N GLY A 277 13.16 13.04 14.09
CA GLY A 277 13.21 12.51 12.74
C GLY A 277 11.88 12.63 11.99
N ARG A 278 11.95 12.53 10.66
CA ARG A 278 10.78 12.47 9.77
C ARG A 278 10.61 11.12 9.09
N VAL A 279 11.52 10.20 9.35
CA VAL A 279 11.43 8.81 8.88
C VAL A 279 10.88 7.96 10.01
N MET A 280 9.80 7.25 9.76
CA MET A 280 9.14 6.35 10.71
C MET A 280 9.51 4.92 10.33
N GLU A 281 10.41 4.33 11.09
CA GLU A 281 10.79 2.92 10.92
C GLU A 281 10.42 2.10 12.14
N MET A 282 9.68 1.02 11.90
CA MET A 282 9.32 0.03 12.90
C MET A 282 9.07 -1.30 12.18
N LEU A 283 9.61 -2.40 12.67
CA LEU A 283 9.37 -3.72 12.10
C LEU A 283 7.93 -4.18 12.39
N SER A 284 6.99 -3.48 11.77
CA SER A 284 5.54 -3.75 11.82
C SER A 284 4.83 -2.94 10.75
N GLU A 285 4.59 -3.53 9.60
CA GLU A 285 3.90 -2.94 8.46
C GLU A 285 2.50 -2.43 8.84
N HIS A 286 1.74 -3.21 9.64
CA HIS A 286 0.43 -2.80 10.14
C HIS A 286 0.46 -1.47 10.91
N THR A 287 1.44 -1.33 11.83
CA THR A 287 1.56 -0.11 12.63
C THR A 287 1.94 1.08 11.76
N LEU A 288 2.86 0.86 10.82
CA LEU A 288 3.33 1.90 9.91
C LEU A 288 2.24 2.38 8.95
N GLU A 289 1.48 1.43 8.37
CA GLU A 289 0.37 1.78 7.49
C GLU A 289 -0.70 2.54 8.26
N GLY A 290 -1.06 2.09 9.47
CA GLY A 290 -2.00 2.81 10.35
C GLY A 290 -1.51 4.20 10.75
N TRP A 291 -0.20 4.41 10.95
CA TRP A 291 0.37 5.74 11.16
C TRP A 291 0.31 6.59 9.90
N PHE A 292 0.60 6.00 8.74
CA PHE A 292 0.54 6.70 7.47
C PHE A 292 -0.91 7.11 7.13
N GLU A 293 -1.87 6.21 7.33
CA GLU A 293 -3.30 6.51 7.20
C GLU A 293 -3.70 7.68 8.11
N GLY A 294 -3.37 7.61 9.42
CA GLY A 294 -3.61 8.70 10.36
C GLY A 294 -2.95 10.02 9.92
N TYR A 295 -1.76 9.95 9.33
CA TYR A 295 -1.03 11.13 8.88
C TYR A 295 -1.71 11.81 7.68
N VAL A 296 -2.15 11.06 6.68
CA VAL A 296 -2.89 11.61 5.52
C VAL A 296 -4.28 12.11 5.92
N LEU A 297 -4.93 11.46 6.89
CA LEU A 297 -6.21 11.92 7.46
C LEU A 297 -6.12 13.29 8.15
N THR A 298 -4.93 13.72 8.56
CA THR A 298 -4.67 15.06 9.11
C THR A 298 -4.23 16.07 8.04
N GLY A 299 -4.35 15.75 6.77
CA GLY A 299 -4.01 16.62 5.63
C GLY A 299 -2.53 16.67 5.28
N ARG A 300 -1.71 15.76 5.83
CA ARG A 300 -0.27 15.68 5.59
C ARG A 300 0.07 14.59 4.58
N HIS A 301 1.21 14.70 3.93
CA HIS A 301 1.67 13.81 2.87
C HIS A 301 2.70 12.81 3.37
N GLY A 302 2.79 11.67 2.70
CA GLY A 302 3.78 10.66 3.03
C GLY A 302 4.06 9.68 1.90
N PHE A 303 4.98 8.79 2.21
CA PHE A 303 5.45 7.74 1.32
C PHE A 303 5.79 6.49 2.15
N PHE A 304 5.35 5.33 1.70
CA PHE A 304 5.59 4.06 2.37
C PHE A 304 6.34 3.13 1.42
N SER A 305 7.48 2.58 1.86
CA SER A 305 8.22 1.57 1.11
C SER A 305 8.21 0.24 1.84
N SER A 306 8.00 -0.85 1.10
CA SER A 306 8.04 -2.22 1.63
C SER A 306 8.51 -3.20 0.57
N TYR A 307 9.07 -4.33 1.01
CA TYR A 307 9.33 -5.48 0.17
C TYR A 307 8.03 -6.05 -0.39
N GLU A 308 8.08 -6.48 -1.65
CA GLU A 308 6.92 -6.98 -2.36
C GLU A 308 6.22 -8.14 -1.64
N ALA A 309 6.98 -9.11 -1.17
CA ALA A 309 6.42 -10.27 -0.47
C ALA A 309 5.80 -9.93 0.89
N PHE A 310 6.23 -8.84 1.55
CA PHE A 310 5.77 -8.49 2.90
C PHE A 310 4.68 -7.43 2.92
N VAL A 311 4.45 -6.75 1.81
CA VAL A 311 3.36 -5.76 1.72
C VAL A 311 1.99 -6.39 1.98
N HIS A 312 1.82 -7.70 1.79
CA HIS A 312 0.61 -8.44 2.16
C HIS A 312 0.22 -8.30 3.64
N ILE A 313 1.18 -8.00 4.52
CA ILE A 313 0.90 -7.74 5.93
C ILE A 313 -0.09 -6.59 6.11
N ILE A 314 -0.14 -5.63 5.18
CA ILE A 314 -1.08 -4.50 5.22
C ILE A 314 -2.41 -4.75 4.49
N ASP A 315 -2.65 -5.90 3.89
CA ASP A 315 -3.86 -6.19 3.10
C ASP A 315 -5.15 -5.74 3.79
N SER A 316 -5.28 -6.07 5.07
CA SER A 316 -6.45 -5.71 5.87
C SER A 316 -6.57 -4.21 6.08
N MET A 317 -5.47 -3.52 6.35
CA MET A 317 -5.43 -2.07 6.56
C MET A 317 -5.75 -1.33 5.26
N PHE A 318 -5.03 -1.65 4.20
CA PHE A 318 -5.30 -1.14 2.85
C PHE A 318 -6.77 -1.34 2.44
N ASN A 319 -7.33 -2.53 2.68
CA ASN A 319 -8.71 -2.85 2.34
C ASN A 319 -9.72 -1.95 3.07
N GLN A 320 -9.51 -1.70 4.36
CA GLN A 320 -10.37 -0.81 5.14
C GLN A 320 -10.23 0.64 4.68
N HIS A 321 -9.00 1.12 4.48
CA HIS A 321 -8.76 2.48 4.01
C HIS A 321 -9.39 2.74 2.63
N ALA A 322 -9.20 1.85 1.67
CA ALA A 322 -9.77 1.99 0.32
C ALA A 322 -11.31 2.03 0.34
N LYS A 323 -11.97 1.20 1.16
CA LYS A 323 -13.43 1.23 1.33
C LYS A 323 -13.91 2.53 1.99
N TRP A 324 -13.24 2.96 3.05
CA TRP A 324 -13.54 4.21 3.71
C TRP A 324 -13.35 5.40 2.75
N LEU A 325 -12.26 5.42 2.01
CA LEU A 325 -11.93 6.48 1.07
C LEU A 325 -12.99 6.60 -0.04
N GLU A 326 -13.42 5.48 -0.60
CA GLU A 326 -14.50 5.46 -1.59
C GLU A 326 -15.79 6.07 -1.04
N LYS A 327 -16.24 5.62 0.14
CA LYS A 327 -17.46 6.12 0.76
C LYS A 327 -17.34 7.61 1.09
N SER A 328 -16.23 8.04 1.67
CA SER A 328 -16.01 9.44 2.00
C SER A 328 -15.92 10.35 0.77
N LYS A 329 -15.35 9.86 -0.34
CA LYS A 329 -15.21 10.60 -1.60
C LYS A 329 -16.54 10.72 -2.36
N LEU A 330 -17.33 9.66 -2.40
CA LEU A 330 -18.55 9.60 -3.23
C LEU A 330 -19.81 10.02 -2.50
N GLU A 331 -19.90 9.80 -1.18
CA GLU A 331 -21.13 9.95 -0.42
C GLU A 331 -21.12 11.15 0.54
N LEU A 332 -19.94 11.66 0.94
CA LEU A 332 -19.82 12.71 1.95
C LEU A 332 -19.38 14.03 1.33
N GLY A 333 -20.32 14.79 0.78
CA GLY A 333 -20.05 16.06 0.11
C GLY A 333 -19.41 17.16 0.97
N TRP A 334 -19.37 17.00 2.31
CA TRP A 334 -18.72 17.92 3.23
C TRP A 334 -17.24 17.62 3.47
N ARG A 335 -16.77 16.42 3.09
CA ARG A 335 -15.40 16.01 3.34
C ARG A 335 -14.44 16.61 2.33
N ALA A 336 -13.42 17.29 2.81
CA ALA A 336 -12.37 17.83 1.97
C ALA A 336 -11.40 16.70 1.53
N PRO A 337 -10.88 16.77 0.28
CA PRO A 337 -9.93 15.77 -0.23
C PRO A 337 -8.66 15.69 0.62
N ILE A 338 -8.21 14.47 0.90
CA ILE A 338 -6.97 14.21 1.65
C ILE A 338 -5.82 13.86 0.69
N PRO A 339 -4.55 14.01 1.12
CA PRO A 339 -3.41 13.48 0.36
C PRO A 339 -3.55 11.98 0.11
N SER A 340 -3.06 11.52 -1.03
CA SER A 340 -3.06 10.10 -1.37
C SER A 340 -2.08 9.31 -0.51
N ILE A 341 -2.40 8.04 -0.25
CA ILE A 341 -1.44 7.05 0.22
C ILE A 341 -0.60 6.62 -0.98
N ASN A 342 0.74 6.69 -0.84
CA ASN A 342 1.68 6.31 -1.88
C ASN A 342 2.55 5.15 -1.38
N LEU A 343 2.38 3.98 -1.97
CA LEU A 343 3.09 2.75 -1.65
C LEU A 343 4.12 2.46 -2.73
N LEU A 344 5.41 2.39 -2.36
CA LEU A 344 6.46 1.82 -3.19
C LEU A 344 6.67 0.37 -2.80
N ILE A 345 6.42 -0.52 -3.72
CA ILE A 345 6.69 -1.94 -3.62
C ILE A 345 7.98 -2.21 -4.36
N THR A 346 8.99 -2.69 -3.63
CA THR A 346 10.32 -2.94 -4.16
C THR A 346 10.89 -4.25 -3.61
N SER A 347 12.16 -4.56 -3.86
CA SER A 347 12.68 -5.91 -3.62
C SER A 347 11.81 -6.96 -4.33
N VAL A 348 11.62 -6.73 -5.61
CA VAL A 348 10.68 -7.44 -6.47
C VAL A 348 11.01 -8.93 -6.61
N VAL A 349 10.00 -9.74 -6.86
CA VAL A 349 10.07 -11.20 -6.97
C VAL A 349 11.25 -11.69 -7.85
N TRP A 350 11.56 -11.00 -8.94
CA TRP A 350 12.56 -11.40 -9.93
C TRP A 350 14.02 -11.21 -9.50
N ARG A 351 14.27 -10.54 -8.38
CA ARG A 351 15.60 -10.20 -7.86
C ARG A 351 15.80 -10.66 -6.41
N GLN A 352 15.20 -11.80 -6.04
CA GLN A 352 15.30 -12.42 -4.71
C GLN A 352 16.20 -13.67 -4.72
N ASP A 353 17.23 -13.64 -5.50
CA ASP A 353 18.22 -14.70 -5.67
C ASP A 353 18.92 -15.10 -4.35
N HIS A 354 19.12 -14.14 -3.44
CA HIS A 354 19.75 -14.37 -2.13
C HIS A 354 18.78 -14.72 -0.99
N ASN A 355 17.49 -14.38 -1.12
CA ASN A 355 16.47 -14.65 -0.10
C ASN A 355 15.57 -15.86 -0.43
N GLY A 356 15.43 -16.21 -1.72
CA GLY A 356 14.64 -17.32 -2.21
C GLY A 356 13.12 -17.14 -2.09
N PHE A 357 12.40 -18.23 -2.14
CA PHE A 357 10.94 -18.27 -2.28
C PHE A 357 10.17 -17.52 -1.18
N SER A 358 10.71 -17.39 0.02
CA SER A 358 10.05 -16.66 1.13
C SER A 358 9.88 -15.16 0.87
N HIS A 359 10.59 -14.63 -0.13
CA HIS A 359 10.55 -13.22 -0.55
C HIS A 359 9.97 -13.05 -1.97
N GLN A 360 9.29 -14.07 -2.48
CA GLN A 360 8.77 -14.12 -3.84
C GLN A 360 7.24 -14.18 -3.82
N ASP A 361 6.55 -13.04 -3.73
CA ASP A 361 5.09 -12.96 -3.80
C ASP A 361 4.62 -11.60 -4.35
N PRO A 362 4.21 -11.52 -5.62
CA PRO A 362 3.68 -10.30 -6.24
C PRO A 362 2.16 -10.14 -6.08
N GLY A 363 1.48 -10.95 -5.28
CA GLY A 363 0.01 -11.07 -5.23
C GLY A 363 -0.73 -9.89 -4.65
N PHE A 364 -0.05 -8.92 -4.02
CA PHE A 364 -0.71 -7.71 -3.52
C PHE A 364 -1.44 -6.93 -4.63
N LEU A 365 -0.91 -6.96 -5.87
CA LEU A 365 -1.54 -6.30 -7.02
C LEU A 365 -2.94 -6.87 -7.33
N ASP A 366 -3.13 -8.19 -7.16
CA ASP A 366 -4.42 -8.86 -7.35
C ASP A 366 -5.47 -8.34 -6.35
N LEU A 367 -5.07 -8.12 -5.10
CA LEU A 367 -5.92 -7.52 -4.07
C LEU A 367 -6.32 -6.09 -4.45
N VAL A 368 -5.37 -5.27 -4.88
CA VAL A 368 -5.60 -3.85 -5.24
C VAL A 368 -6.62 -3.72 -6.37
N THR A 369 -6.55 -4.58 -7.39
CA THR A 369 -7.49 -4.57 -8.53
C THR A 369 -8.92 -4.97 -8.17
N ASN A 370 -9.17 -5.47 -6.96
CA ASN A 370 -10.52 -5.75 -6.44
C ASN A 370 -11.17 -4.54 -5.75
N LYS A 371 -10.44 -3.42 -5.63
CA LYS A 371 -10.96 -2.20 -5.01
C LYS A 371 -11.59 -1.28 -6.05
N SER A 372 -12.31 -0.28 -5.56
CA SER A 372 -12.94 0.69 -6.44
C SER A 372 -11.92 1.41 -7.32
N ALA A 373 -12.23 1.46 -8.60
CA ALA A 373 -11.50 2.20 -9.61
C ALA A 373 -11.38 3.71 -9.30
N ASN A 374 -12.27 4.24 -8.45
CA ASN A 374 -12.27 5.65 -8.08
C ASN A 374 -11.16 6.03 -7.10
N VAL A 375 -10.57 5.04 -6.40
CA VAL A 375 -9.64 5.29 -5.29
C VAL A 375 -8.33 4.52 -5.38
N THR A 376 -8.12 3.64 -6.36
CA THR A 376 -6.88 2.85 -6.50
C THR A 376 -6.20 3.06 -7.84
N ARG A 377 -4.86 3.01 -7.82
CA ARG A 377 -3.98 3.09 -9.00
C ARG A 377 -2.82 2.11 -8.84
N ILE A 378 -2.39 1.51 -9.96
CA ILE A 378 -1.20 0.63 -10.02
C ILE A 378 -0.31 1.09 -11.17
N TYR A 379 0.93 1.37 -10.85
CA TYR A 379 1.96 1.80 -11.81
C TYR A 379 3.16 0.85 -11.77
N LEU A 380 3.62 0.44 -12.94
CA LEU A 380 4.81 -0.38 -13.14
C LEU A 380 5.80 0.36 -14.07
N PRO A 381 6.49 1.39 -13.57
CA PRO A 381 7.45 2.13 -14.39
C PRO A 381 8.60 1.21 -14.83
N PRO A 382 8.96 1.20 -16.13
CA PRO A 382 9.98 0.31 -16.68
C PRO A 382 11.42 0.75 -16.41
N ASP A 383 11.63 1.98 -15.98
CA ASP A 383 12.97 2.57 -15.72
C ASP A 383 12.92 3.74 -14.73
N ALA A 384 14.10 4.26 -14.37
CA ALA A 384 14.26 5.32 -13.38
C ALA A 384 13.57 6.64 -13.77
N ASN A 385 13.62 7.05 -15.05
CA ASN A 385 12.99 8.29 -15.51
C ASN A 385 11.45 8.18 -15.46
N CYS A 386 10.92 7.03 -15.81
CA CYS A 386 9.49 6.74 -15.65
C CYS A 386 9.09 6.71 -14.16
N LEU A 387 9.91 6.13 -13.28
CA LEU A 387 9.64 6.12 -11.84
C LEU A 387 9.55 7.54 -11.26
N LEU A 388 10.49 8.43 -11.60
CA LEU A 388 10.45 9.84 -11.18
C LEU A 388 9.15 10.53 -11.64
N SER A 389 8.76 10.34 -12.90
CA SER A 389 7.52 10.93 -13.46
C SER A 389 6.27 10.41 -12.75
N VAL A 390 6.20 9.11 -12.49
CA VAL A 390 5.07 8.49 -11.78
C VAL A 390 4.98 8.97 -10.33
N VAL A 391 6.10 9.03 -9.60
CA VAL A 391 6.11 9.45 -8.19
C VAL A 391 5.72 10.93 -8.05
N ASP A 392 6.22 11.83 -8.93
CA ASP A 392 5.78 13.24 -8.93
C ASP A 392 4.26 13.35 -9.13
N HIS A 393 3.70 12.59 -10.10
CA HIS A 393 2.26 12.53 -10.33
C HIS A 393 1.50 12.03 -9.09
N CYS A 394 1.95 10.95 -8.47
CA CYS A 394 1.32 10.37 -7.29
C CYS A 394 1.31 11.33 -6.09
N PHE A 395 2.39 12.07 -5.86
CA PHE A 395 2.50 13.03 -4.76
C PHE A 395 1.57 14.25 -4.92
N ARG A 396 1.18 14.57 -6.14
CA ARG A 396 0.20 15.65 -6.43
C ARG A 396 -1.24 15.17 -6.33
N SER A 397 -1.48 13.87 -6.33
CA SER A 397 -2.82 13.28 -6.30
C SER A 397 -3.48 13.38 -4.92
N VAL A 398 -4.80 13.34 -4.91
CA VAL A 398 -5.63 13.33 -3.70
C VAL A 398 -6.69 12.25 -3.80
N ASP A 399 -7.09 11.69 -2.64
CA ASP A 399 -8.13 10.67 -2.53
C ASP A 399 -7.83 9.40 -3.37
N TYR A 400 -6.55 8.97 -3.37
CA TYR A 400 -6.12 7.71 -3.98
C TYR A 400 -5.22 6.89 -3.05
N VAL A 401 -5.17 5.60 -3.32
CA VAL A 401 -4.06 4.73 -2.94
C VAL A 401 -3.31 4.41 -4.24
N ASN A 402 -2.11 4.92 -4.34
CA ASN A 402 -1.20 4.70 -5.46
C ASN A 402 -0.23 3.57 -5.09
N VAL A 403 -0.20 2.53 -5.89
CA VAL A 403 0.74 1.40 -5.77
C VAL A 403 1.75 1.50 -6.91
N ILE A 404 3.02 1.57 -6.57
CA ILE A 404 4.13 1.75 -7.51
C ILE A 404 5.09 0.58 -7.31
N VAL A 405 5.35 -0.19 -8.36
CA VAL A 405 6.27 -1.33 -8.32
C VAL A 405 7.55 -0.96 -9.06
N ALA A 406 8.70 -1.04 -8.40
CA ALA A 406 9.99 -0.75 -9.00
C ALA A 406 11.12 -1.52 -8.32
N ASP A 407 12.08 -2.02 -9.09
CA ASP A 407 13.24 -2.71 -8.56
C ASP A 407 14.25 -1.75 -7.91
N LYS A 408 14.98 -2.27 -6.94
CA LYS A 408 16.10 -1.57 -6.27
C LYS A 408 17.48 -1.88 -6.89
N GLN A 409 17.58 -2.98 -7.63
CA GLN A 409 18.84 -3.37 -8.26
C GLN A 409 19.08 -2.58 -9.56
N PRO A 410 20.32 -2.40 -9.98
CA PRO A 410 20.60 -1.76 -11.26
C PRO A 410 19.94 -2.51 -12.41
N HIS A 411 19.29 -1.78 -13.29
CA HIS A 411 18.78 -2.26 -14.56
C HIS A 411 18.75 -1.16 -15.63
N LEU A 412 18.44 -1.54 -16.86
CA LEU A 412 18.53 -0.67 -18.03
C LEU A 412 17.52 0.49 -17.99
N THR A 413 17.95 1.65 -18.47
CA THR A 413 17.10 2.82 -18.69
C THR A 413 16.84 2.98 -20.19
N TYR A 414 15.58 3.19 -20.56
CA TYR A 414 15.11 3.12 -21.95
C TYR A 414 14.70 4.48 -22.52
N LEU A 415 14.05 5.32 -21.71
CA LEU A 415 13.45 6.57 -22.14
C LEU A 415 14.17 7.77 -21.53
N ASP A 416 14.48 8.77 -22.37
CA ASP A 416 14.87 10.09 -21.82
C ASP A 416 13.67 10.68 -21.04
N MET A 417 13.93 11.71 -20.24
CA MET A 417 12.90 12.28 -19.37
C MET A 417 11.69 12.81 -20.16
N LYS A 418 11.88 13.38 -21.36
CA LYS A 418 10.78 13.89 -22.19
C LYS A 418 9.89 12.76 -22.70
N ALA A 419 10.50 11.70 -23.19
CA ALA A 419 9.79 10.49 -23.63
C ALA A 419 9.12 9.79 -22.44
N ALA A 420 9.78 9.69 -21.27
CA ALA A 420 9.23 9.12 -20.05
C ALA A 420 7.98 9.87 -19.58
N ILE A 421 8.01 11.20 -19.53
CA ILE A 421 6.82 12.02 -19.18
C ILE A 421 5.67 11.74 -20.15
N THR A 422 5.95 11.71 -21.45
CA THR A 422 4.93 11.46 -22.48
C THR A 422 4.33 10.07 -22.30
N HIS A 423 5.17 9.06 -22.10
CA HIS A 423 4.76 7.66 -21.92
C HIS A 423 3.96 7.46 -20.63
N CYS A 424 4.44 7.96 -19.51
CA CYS A 424 3.74 7.86 -18.22
C CYS A 424 2.41 8.62 -18.20
N THR A 425 2.32 9.78 -18.90
CA THR A 425 1.05 10.52 -19.04
C THR A 425 0.00 9.71 -19.82
N LYS A 426 0.42 8.98 -20.85
CA LYS A 426 -0.44 8.04 -21.57
C LYS A 426 -0.73 6.76 -20.78
N GLY A 427 0.20 6.37 -19.91
CA GLY A 427 0.15 5.16 -19.10
C GLY A 427 0.42 3.86 -19.86
N ILE A 428 0.43 3.92 -21.20
CA ILE A 428 0.69 2.79 -22.12
C ILE A 428 1.11 3.36 -23.47
N GLY A 429 1.95 2.65 -24.23
CA GLY A 429 2.28 3.10 -25.59
C GLY A 429 3.21 2.16 -26.33
N ILE A 430 3.22 2.33 -27.66
CA ILE A 430 4.17 1.66 -28.56
C ILE A 430 5.55 2.31 -28.37
N TRP A 431 6.59 1.48 -28.25
CA TRP A 431 7.96 1.93 -28.36
C TRP A 431 8.46 1.68 -29.79
N GLU A 432 8.46 2.75 -30.59
CA GLU A 432 8.80 2.67 -32.01
C GLU A 432 10.22 2.14 -32.26
N TRP A 433 11.18 2.53 -31.40
CA TRP A 433 12.56 2.07 -31.50
C TRP A 433 12.73 0.55 -31.25
N ALA A 434 11.81 -0.06 -30.50
CA ALA A 434 11.79 -1.51 -30.28
C ALA A 434 10.86 -2.25 -31.26
N SER A 435 10.06 -1.54 -32.04
CA SER A 435 9.14 -2.06 -33.07
C SER A 435 9.78 -2.05 -34.46
N ASN A 436 9.25 -2.85 -35.38
CA ASN A 436 9.63 -2.85 -36.80
C ASN A 436 8.42 -3.07 -37.73
N ASP A 437 7.22 -2.76 -37.27
CA ASP A 437 5.98 -2.83 -38.07
C ASP A 437 5.72 -1.54 -38.89
N ASP A 438 6.56 -0.51 -38.72
CA ASP A 438 6.51 0.77 -39.43
C ASP A 438 5.11 1.44 -39.38
N GLY A 439 4.37 1.21 -38.27
CA GLY A 439 2.99 1.66 -38.09
C GLY A 439 1.94 0.85 -38.87
N GLY A 440 2.36 -0.22 -39.55
CA GLY A 440 1.48 -1.17 -40.23
C GLY A 440 0.90 -2.24 -39.29
N GLU A 441 0.29 -3.26 -39.88
CA GLU A 441 -0.21 -4.42 -39.11
C GLU A 441 0.95 -5.35 -38.74
N PRO A 442 1.22 -5.61 -37.44
CA PRO A 442 2.26 -6.52 -37.03
C PRO A 442 1.86 -7.99 -37.24
N ASP A 443 2.84 -8.90 -37.26
CA ASP A 443 2.60 -10.34 -37.15
C ASP A 443 2.31 -10.76 -35.70
N VAL A 444 2.95 -10.08 -34.75
CA VAL A 444 2.85 -10.32 -33.32
C VAL A 444 3.02 -9.01 -32.55
N VAL A 445 2.31 -8.89 -31.43
CA VAL A 445 2.51 -7.79 -30.46
C VAL A 445 3.25 -8.36 -29.26
N MET A 446 4.43 -7.79 -28.96
CA MET A 446 5.19 -8.07 -27.76
C MET A 446 4.89 -7.00 -26.72
N THR A 447 4.45 -7.40 -25.54
CA THR A 447 3.99 -6.47 -24.52
C THR A 447 4.67 -6.73 -23.18
N SER A 448 4.94 -5.68 -22.44
CA SER A 448 5.55 -5.79 -21.10
C SER A 448 4.89 -4.85 -20.09
N ALA A 449 4.85 -5.29 -18.82
CA ALA A 449 4.52 -4.46 -17.67
C ALA A 449 5.39 -4.88 -16.46
N GLY A 450 6.18 -3.95 -15.95
CA GLY A 450 7.23 -4.15 -14.94
C GLY A 450 8.64 -4.05 -15.56
N ASP A 451 9.61 -3.72 -14.74
CA ASP A 451 10.99 -3.44 -15.14
C ASP A 451 11.72 -4.67 -15.71
N ILE A 452 11.81 -5.76 -14.93
CA ILE A 452 12.45 -7.01 -15.37
C ILE A 452 11.66 -7.66 -16.52
N ALA A 453 10.33 -7.65 -16.43
CA ALA A 453 9.48 -8.14 -17.50
C ALA A 453 9.73 -7.37 -18.82
N THR A 454 10.00 -6.08 -18.76
CA THR A 454 10.34 -5.23 -19.91
C THR A 454 11.71 -5.62 -20.47
N MET A 455 12.72 -5.82 -19.63
CA MET A 455 14.05 -6.20 -20.05
C MET A 455 14.04 -7.55 -20.80
N GLU A 456 13.40 -8.56 -20.26
CA GLU A 456 13.31 -9.89 -20.88
C GLU A 456 12.48 -9.87 -22.16
N CYS A 457 11.39 -9.08 -22.19
CA CYS A 457 10.59 -8.92 -23.41
C CYS A 457 11.38 -8.24 -24.54
N LEU A 458 12.17 -7.21 -24.22
CA LEU A 458 13.08 -6.58 -25.18
C LEU A 458 14.17 -7.55 -25.65
N GLY A 459 14.73 -8.37 -24.75
CA GLY A 459 15.66 -9.44 -25.10
C GLY A 459 15.06 -10.41 -26.11
N ALA A 460 13.80 -10.82 -25.92
CA ALA A 460 13.08 -11.66 -26.86
C ALA A 460 12.88 -10.99 -28.22
N VAL A 461 12.51 -9.69 -28.24
CA VAL A 461 12.38 -8.92 -29.49
C VAL A 461 13.70 -8.87 -30.23
N ALA A 462 14.83 -8.62 -29.54
CA ALA A 462 16.15 -8.60 -30.17
C ALA A 462 16.49 -9.94 -30.81
N LEU A 463 16.30 -11.06 -30.11
CA LEU A 463 16.50 -12.42 -30.63
C LEU A 463 15.62 -12.71 -31.85
N LEU A 464 14.35 -12.36 -31.80
CA LEU A 464 13.42 -12.58 -32.91
C LEU A 464 13.80 -11.75 -34.14
N ARG A 465 14.27 -10.51 -33.98
CA ARG A 465 14.71 -9.65 -35.10
C ARG A 465 15.99 -10.16 -35.73
N GLU A 466 16.88 -10.75 -34.94
CA GLU A 466 18.09 -11.40 -35.42
C GLU A 466 17.75 -12.66 -36.25
N CYS A 467 16.86 -13.51 -35.73
CA CYS A 467 16.51 -14.79 -36.37
C CYS A 467 15.58 -14.62 -37.58
N PHE A 468 14.69 -13.63 -37.57
CA PHE A 468 13.60 -13.44 -38.54
C PHE A 468 13.47 -11.96 -38.93
N SER A 469 14.34 -11.48 -39.82
CA SER A 469 14.37 -10.10 -40.28
C SER A 469 13.06 -9.62 -40.94
N ASP A 470 12.23 -10.58 -41.45
CA ASP A 470 10.94 -10.33 -42.08
C ASP A 470 9.76 -10.36 -41.12
N LEU A 471 9.96 -10.71 -39.85
CA LEU A 471 8.93 -10.75 -38.83
C LEU A 471 8.59 -9.31 -38.37
N LYS A 472 7.32 -8.91 -38.49
CA LYS A 472 6.84 -7.62 -38.06
C LYS A 472 6.39 -7.66 -36.60
N ILE A 473 7.13 -7.00 -35.74
CA ILE A 473 6.90 -6.97 -34.28
C ILE A 473 6.50 -5.55 -33.87
N ARG A 474 5.43 -5.43 -33.13
CA ARG A 474 5.06 -4.22 -32.37
C ARG A 474 5.40 -4.44 -30.91
N PHE A 475 6.14 -3.51 -30.31
CA PHE A 475 6.43 -3.53 -28.89
C PHE A 475 5.56 -2.51 -28.14
N VAL A 476 4.83 -2.97 -27.11
CA VAL A 476 3.96 -2.13 -26.26
C VAL A 476 4.43 -2.24 -24.81
N ASN A 477 4.65 -1.10 -24.14
CA ASN A 477 4.94 -1.07 -22.70
C ASN A 477 3.77 -0.48 -21.93
N VAL A 478 3.44 -1.08 -20.78
CA VAL A 478 2.33 -0.70 -19.90
C VAL A 478 2.90 -0.20 -18.57
N VAL A 479 2.65 1.08 -18.26
CA VAL A 479 3.00 1.72 -16.98
C VAL A 479 1.80 1.74 -16.05
N ASP A 480 0.65 2.23 -16.51
CA ASP A 480 -0.61 2.24 -15.75
C ASP A 480 -1.41 0.97 -16.10
N LEU A 481 -1.46 0.04 -15.16
CA LEU A 481 -2.05 -1.28 -15.38
C LEU A 481 -3.55 -1.19 -15.71
N PHE A 482 -4.24 -0.17 -15.19
CA PHE A 482 -5.68 0.01 -15.45
C PHE A 482 -6.01 0.49 -16.86
N ARG A 483 -5.02 0.88 -17.66
CA ARG A 483 -5.22 1.14 -19.11
C ARG A 483 -5.74 -0.09 -19.85
N LEU A 484 -5.48 -1.29 -19.34
CA LEU A 484 -5.94 -2.54 -19.95
C LEU A 484 -7.46 -2.72 -19.84
N GLN A 485 -8.09 -2.16 -18.79
CA GLN A 485 -9.54 -2.21 -18.64
C GLN A 485 -10.28 -1.32 -19.63
N PRO A 486 -11.54 -1.66 -19.98
CA PRO A 486 -12.41 -0.74 -20.72
C PRO A 486 -12.70 0.54 -19.93
N GLY A 487 -12.91 1.65 -20.65
CA GLY A 487 -13.30 2.93 -20.03
C GLY A 487 -14.62 2.87 -19.23
N SER A 488 -15.46 1.86 -19.48
CA SER A 488 -16.67 1.58 -18.69
C SER A 488 -16.39 0.99 -17.31
N GLU A 489 -15.20 0.40 -17.11
CA GLU A 489 -14.82 -0.31 -15.87
C GLU A 489 -13.87 0.54 -15.02
N HIS A 490 -13.03 1.34 -15.65
CA HIS A 490 -12.05 2.16 -14.96
C HIS A 490 -11.89 3.52 -15.66
N PRO A 491 -11.80 4.64 -14.91
CA PRO A 491 -11.63 5.98 -15.51
C PRO A 491 -10.34 6.13 -16.33
N HIS A 492 -9.30 5.32 -16.08
CA HIS A 492 -8.08 5.28 -16.90
C HIS A 492 -8.17 4.27 -18.06
N GLY A 493 -9.22 3.46 -18.12
CA GLY A 493 -9.39 2.43 -19.15
C GLY A 493 -9.38 3.01 -20.56
N LEU A 494 -8.75 2.29 -21.48
CA LEU A 494 -8.76 2.69 -22.90
C LEU A 494 -10.13 2.47 -23.53
N SER A 495 -10.44 3.27 -24.55
CA SER A 495 -11.52 2.92 -25.47
C SER A 495 -11.16 1.63 -26.22
N ASP A 496 -12.15 0.88 -26.72
CA ASP A 496 -11.88 -0.35 -27.48
C ASP A 496 -11.08 -0.04 -28.75
N ARG A 497 -11.35 1.11 -29.38
CA ARG A 497 -10.60 1.58 -30.56
C ARG A 497 -9.12 1.79 -30.24
N ASP A 498 -8.81 2.46 -29.12
CA ASP A 498 -7.42 2.73 -28.75
C ASP A 498 -6.70 1.45 -28.32
N PHE A 499 -7.42 0.55 -27.65
CA PHE A 499 -6.90 -0.78 -27.30
C PHE A 499 -6.58 -1.60 -28.56
N ASP A 500 -7.51 -1.68 -29.52
CA ASP A 500 -7.31 -2.40 -30.79
C ASP A 500 -6.19 -1.79 -31.63
N THR A 501 -5.95 -0.47 -31.52
CA THR A 501 -4.82 0.19 -32.20
C THR A 501 -3.48 -0.32 -31.65
N LEU A 502 -3.39 -0.58 -30.35
CA LEU A 502 -2.16 -1.07 -29.70
C LEU A 502 -2.00 -2.59 -29.90
N PHE A 503 -3.05 -3.36 -29.62
CA PHE A 503 -3.01 -4.82 -29.49
C PHE A 503 -3.56 -5.58 -30.70
N THR A 504 -4.05 -4.89 -31.71
CA THR A 504 -4.77 -5.46 -32.86
C THR A 504 -6.06 -6.21 -32.46
N LYS A 505 -6.79 -6.72 -33.47
CA LYS A 505 -8.04 -7.47 -33.23
C LYS A 505 -7.88 -8.99 -33.28
N ASN A 506 -6.78 -9.48 -33.86
CA ASN A 506 -6.65 -10.88 -34.22
C ASN A 506 -5.22 -11.41 -34.28
N LYS A 507 -4.22 -10.60 -33.93
CA LYS A 507 -2.82 -11.07 -33.89
C LYS A 507 -2.47 -11.59 -32.50
N PRO A 508 -1.52 -12.53 -32.41
CA PRO A 508 -1.00 -12.96 -31.12
C PRO A 508 -0.41 -11.78 -30.33
N VAL A 509 -0.73 -11.72 -29.05
CA VAL A 509 -0.16 -10.78 -28.08
C VAL A 509 0.59 -11.59 -27.04
N ILE A 510 1.91 -11.51 -27.03
CA ILE A 510 2.74 -12.10 -25.98
C ILE A 510 2.97 -11.05 -24.93
N PHE A 511 2.39 -11.25 -23.75
CA PHE A 511 2.41 -10.29 -22.65
C PHE A 511 3.32 -10.79 -21.53
N ASN A 512 4.45 -10.15 -21.31
CA ASN A 512 5.33 -10.43 -20.19
C ASN A 512 4.98 -9.52 -19.01
N PHE A 513 4.51 -10.11 -17.92
CA PHE A 513 3.99 -9.40 -16.77
C PHE A 513 4.78 -9.67 -15.50
N HIS A 514 4.95 -8.65 -14.70
CA HIS A 514 5.65 -8.70 -13.41
C HIS A 514 5.03 -9.71 -12.43
N GLY A 515 3.71 -9.73 -12.31
CA GLY A 515 2.96 -10.49 -11.31
C GLY A 515 2.31 -11.77 -11.87
N TYR A 516 1.22 -12.20 -11.25
CA TYR A 516 0.48 -13.40 -11.68
C TYR A 516 -0.25 -13.20 -13.01
N PRO A 517 -0.11 -14.11 -13.99
CA PRO A 517 -0.72 -13.97 -15.33
C PRO A 517 -2.23 -13.73 -15.31
N THR A 518 -2.93 -14.33 -14.34
CA THR A 518 -4.39 -14.24 -14.20
C THR A 518 -4.87 -12.81 -14.03
N LEU A 519 -4.06 -11.92 -13.47
CA LEU A 519 -4.40 -10.52 -13.31
C LEU A 519 -4.59 -9.80 -14.65
N ILE A 520 -3.69 -10.03 -15.60
CA ILE A 520 -3.80 -9.43 -16.93
C ILE A 520 -5.04 -9.97 -17.68
N HIS A 521 -5.29 -11.27 -17.58
CA HIS A 521 -6.51 -11.86 -18.16
C HIS A 521 -7.77 -11.25 -17.55
N LYS A 522 -7.81 -11.03 -16.24
CA LYS A 522 -8.91 -10.35 -15.54
C LYS A 522 -9.14 -8.93 -16.08
N LEU A 523 -8.08 -8.15 -16.25
CA LEU A 523 -8.18 -6.76 -16.70
C LEU A 523 -8.59 -6.63 -18.18
N ALA A 524 -8.16 -7.58 -19.01
CA ALA A 524 -8.40 -7.57 -20.45
C ALA A 524 -9.55 -8.49 -20.91
N TYR A 525 -10.25 -9.16 -20.02
CA TYR A 525 -11.27 -10.17 -20.33
C TYR A 525 -12.34 -9.69 -21.31
N ARG A 526 -12.74 -8.41 -21.25
CA ARG A 526 -13.78 -7.84 -22.12
C ARG A 526 -13.24 -7.32 -23.45
N ARG A 527 -11.95 -7.43 -23.72
CA ARG A 527 -11.35 -6.98 -24.98
C ARG A 527 -11.57 -8.00 -26.10
N ALA A 528 -11.77 -7.50 -27.31
CA ALA A 528 -12.09 -8.34 -28.47
C ALA A 528 -11.00 -9.41 -28.73
N ASN A 529 -9.71 -9.05 -28.58
CA ASN A 529 -8.57 -9.93 -28.84
C ASN A 529 -8.11 -10.75 -27.61
N HIS A 530 -8.96 -10.95 -26.60
CA HIS A 530 -8.57 -11.61 -25.34
C HIS A 530 -8.14 -13.09 -25.53
N GLU A 531 -8.67 -13.79 -26.53
CA GLU A 531 -8.30 -15.18 -26.83
C GLU A 531 -6.88 -15.32 -27.38
N ASN A 532 -6.34 -14.28 -28.01
CA ASN A 532 -4.97 -14.24 -28.51
C ASN A 532 -3.99 -13.59 -27.52
N LEU A 533 -4.44 -13.30 -26.31
CA LEU A 533 -3.61 -12.74 -25.24
C LEU A 533 -2.95 -13.87 -24.45
N HIS A 534 -1.65 -14.02 -24.67
CA HIS A 534 -0.82 -15.05 -24.04
C HIS A 534 0.08 -14.42 -22.99
N VAL A 535 -0.26 -14.63 -21.71
CA VAL A 535 0.39 -13.94 -20.59
C VAL A 535 1.41 -14.83 -19.92
N HIS A 536 2.63 -14.33 -19.83
CA HIS A 536 3.72 -14.85 -19.02
C HIS A 536 3.84 -14.01 -17.75
N GLY A 537 4.15 -14.65 -16.63
CA GLY A 537 4.28 -14.00 -15.33
C GLY A 537 4.69 -15.00 -14.25
N TYR A 538 4.70 -14.59 -13.01
CA TYR A 538 5.09 -15.43 -11.89
C TYR A 538 4.12 -16.60 -11.69
N ARG A 539 4.66 -17.81 -11.46
CA ARG A 539 3.89 -19.06 -11.38
C ARG A 539 4.27 -19.90 -10.16
N GLU A 540 4.77 -19.31 -9.12
CA GLU A 540 5.25 -19.98 -7.90
C GLU A 540 6.39 -21.00 -8.16
N LYS A 541 7.21 -20.75 -9.17
CA LYS A 541 8.31 -21.65 -9.58
C LYS A 541 9.65 -21.01 -9.20
N GLY A 542 9.88 -20.84 -7.90
CA GLY A 542 11.08 -20.21 -7.39
C GLY A 542 11.70 -20.93 -6.19
N ASN A 543 12.97 -20.66 -5.98
CA ASN A 543 13.75 -21.00 -4.82
C ASN A 543 14.92 -20.00 -4.76
N ILE A 544 16.07 -20.38 -4.21
CA ILE A 544 17.33 -19.65 -4.39
C ILE A 544 17.83 -19.95 -5.80
N ASN A 545 17.58 -19.05 -6.73
CA ASN A 545 17.89 -19.17 -8.15
C ASN A 545 18.56 -17.88 -8.63
N THR A 546 19.43 -17.97 -9.65
CA THR A 546 19.87 -16.74 -10.33
C THR A 546 18.68 -16.03 -10.99
N PRO A 547 18.74 -14.71 -11.25
CA PRO A 547 17.63 -13.97 -11.86
C PRO A 547 17.12 -14.58 -13.16
N LEU A 548 18.01 -14.98 -14.08
CA LEU A 548 17.59 -15.64 -15.33
C LEU A 548 17.02 -17.03 -15.07
N GLU A 549 17.59 -17.84 -14.18
CA GLU A 549 17.05 -19.16 -13.85
C GLU A 549 15.63 -19.04 -13.29
N LEU A 550 15.37 -18.07 -12.41
CA LEU A 550 14.05 -17.79 -11.90
C LEU A 550 13.08 -17.40 -13.02
N ALA A 551 13.52 -16.53 -13.93
CA ALA A 551 12.74 -16.16 -15.11
C ALA A 551 12.41 -17.36 -16.00
N ILE A 552 13.38 -18.24 -16.27
CA ILE A 552 13.20 -19.48 -17.06
C ILE A 552 12.17 -20.43 -16.41
N ARG A 553 12.27 -20.63 -15.08
CA ARG A 553 11.32 -21.48 -14.34
C ARG A 553 9.88 -20.99 -14.45
N ASN A 554 9.69 -19.70 -14.57
CA ASN A 554 8.39 -19.06 -14.72
C ASN A 554 8.03 -18.74 -16.18
N GLN A 555 8.92 -19.03 -17.15
CA GLN A 555 8.75 -18.77 -18.58
C GLN A 555 8.57 -17.29 -18.93
N VAL A 556 9.18 -16.39 -18.17
CA VAL A 556 9.17 -14.93 -18.41
C VAL A 556 10.49 -14.45 -19.03
N ASP A 557 11.42 -15.37 -19.26
CA ASP A 557 12.73 -15.12 -19.86
C ASP A 557 12.63 -14.91 -21.38
N ARG A 558 13.64 -14.25 -21.93
CA ARG A 558 13.73 -13.89 -23.36
C ARG A 558 13.63 -15.08 -24.31
N PHE A 559 14.13 -16.24 -23.93
CA PHE A 559 14.11 -17.43 -24.78
C PHE A 559 12.71 -18.05 -24.83
N SER A 560 12.07 -18.22 -23.67
CA SER A 560 10.69 -18.75 -23.58
C SER A 560 9.69 -17.85 -24.30
N LEU A 561 9.83 -16.52 -24.18
CA LEU A 561 8.98 -15.55 -24.90
C LEU A 561 9.18 -15.65 -26.42
N ALA A 562 10.42 -15.77 -26.90
CA ALA A 562 10.71 -15.93 -28.32
C ALA A 562 10.17 -17.27 -28.86
N ILE A 563 10.26 -18.35 -28.09
CA ILE A 563 9.69 -19.66 -28.41
C ILE A 563 8.16 -19.56 -28.56
N ASP A 564 7.49 -18.85 -27.64
CA ASP A 564 6.03 -18.68 -27.70
C ASP A 564 5.59 -17.91 -28.96
N VAL A 565 6.36 -16.89 -29.39
CA VAL A 565 6.11 -16.19 -30.67
C VAL A 565 6.25 -17.18 -31.85
N ILE A 566 7.30 -18.00 -31.86
CA ILE A 566 7.52 -18.98 -32.95
C ILE A 566 6.34 -19.95 -33.07
N ASP A 567 5.82 -20.41 -31.93
CA ASP A 567 4.69 -21.35 -31.91
C ASP A 567 3.37 -20.74 -32.41
N ARG A 568 3.24 -19.39 -32.31
CA ARG A 568 1.98 -18.69 -32.66
C ARG A 568 2.00 -17.95 -33.98
N VAL A 569 3.13 -17.92 -34.66
CA VAL A 569 3.25 -17.29 -35.98
C VAL A 569 3.53 -18.37 -37.04
N PRO A 570 2.47 -19.01 -37.61
CA PRO A 570 2.61 -20.21 -38.47
C PRO A 570 3.49 -20.00 -39.72
N ARG A 571 3.58 -18.78 -40.23
CA ARG A 571 4.38 -18.46 -41.42
C ARG A 571 5.89 -18.66 -41.22
N LEU A 572 6.37 -18.79 -39.97
CA LEU A 572 7.77 -19.08 -39.67
C LEU A 572 8.17 -20.52 -40.07
N GLY A 573 7.22 -21.46 -40.03
CA GLY A 573 7.38 -22.80 -40.59
C GLY A 573 8.64 -23.55 -40.11
N THR A 574 9.37 -24.15 -41.05
CA THR A 574 10.62 -24.88 -40.74
C THR A 574 11.74 -24.04 -40.19
N ARG A 575 11.83 -22.74 -40.55
CA ARG A 575 12.80 -21.81 -39.97
C ARG A 575 12.53 -21.65 -38.46
N GLY A 576 11.24 -21.48 -38.10
CA GLY A 576 10.83 -21.41 -36.71
C GLY A 576 11.20 -22.66 -35.91
N ALA A 577 10.99 -23.86 -36.47
CA ALA A 577 11.34 -25.10 -35.79
C ALA A 577 12.85 -25.21 -35.48
N HIS A 578 13.71 -24.79 -36.40
CA HIS A 578 15.16 -24.78 -36.20
C HIS A 578 15.57 -23.80 -35.05
N GLU A 579 15.09 -22.58 -35.13
CA GLU A 579 15.41 -21.56 -34.11
C GLU A 579 14.85 -21.92 -32.73
N LYS A 580 13.68 -22.53 -32.67
CA LYS A 580 13.10 -23.03 -31.42
C LYS A 580 14.03 -24.04 -30.72
N GLU A 581 14.63 -24.97 -31.46
CA GLU A 581 15.58 -25.91 -30.86
C GLU A 581 16.87 -25.20 -30.40
N ARG A 582 17.35 -24.22 -31.17
CA ARG A 582 18.49 -23.40 -30.75
C ARG A 582 18.22 -22.66 -29.42
N LEU A 583 17.04 -22.04 -29.28
CA LEU A 583 16.64 -21.33 -28.07
C LEU A 583 16.47 -22.26 -26.86
N LYS A 584 15.95 -23.47 -27.06
CA LYS A 584 15.90 -24.50 -26.01
C LYS A 584 17.29 -24.90 -25.52
N ASN A 585 18.24 -25.03 -26.42
CA ASN A 585 19.63 -25.33 -26.05
C ASN A 585 20.24 -24.17 -25.23
N GLN A 586 19.97 -22.92 -25.61
CA GLN A 586 20.40 -21.75 -24.83
C GLN A 586 19.81 -21.73 -23.40
N ILE A 587 18.56 -22.15 -23.22
CA ILE A 587 17.95 -22.35 -21.89
C ILE A 587 18.77 -23.35 -21.07
N VAL A 588 19.09 -24.53 -21.67
CA VAL A 588 19.84 -25.58 -20.99
C VAL A 588 21.26 -25.10 -20.64
N GLU A 589 21.93 -24.45 -21.57
CA GLU A 589 23.27 -23.87 -21.37
C GLU A 589 23.28 -22.83 -20.24
N SER A 590 22.28 -21.93 -20.21
CA SER A 590 22.13 -20.91 -19.16
C SER A 590 21.93 -21.54 -17.78
N ILE A 591 21.08 -22.56 -17.67
CA ILE A 591 20.86 -23.28 -16.42
C ILE A 591 22.14 -24.00 -15.96
N ASN A 592 22.86 -24.67 -16.88
CA ASN A 592 24.10 -25.36 -16.56
C ASN A 592 25.19 -24.38 -16.10
N TYR A 593 25.28 -23.20 -16.73
CA TYR A 593 26.18 -22.14 -16.31
C TYR A 593 25.86 -21.64 -14.89
N ALA A 594 24.57 -21.37 -14.61
CA ALA A 594 24.12 -20.95 -13.31
C ALA A 594 24.42 -22.00 -12.21
N TYR A 595 24.30 -23.28 -12.49
CA TYR A 595 24.66 -24.35 -11.55
C TYR A 595 26.17 -24.48 -11.35
N ALA A 596 26.98 -24.21 -12.35
CA ALA A 596 28.43 -24.31 -12.27
C ALA A 596 29.04 -23.10 -11.54
N GLU A 597 28.58 -21.90 -11.85
CA GLU A 597 29.21 -20.63 -11.44
C GLU A 597 28.44 -19.90 -10.31
N GLY A 598 27.18 -20.25 -10.05
CA GLY A 598 26.32 -19.59 -9.06
C GLY A 598 25.79 -18.21 -9.48
N ILE A 599 25.99 -17.82 -10.74
CA ILE A 599 25.56 -16.54 -11.32
C ILE A 599 25.09 -16.77 -12.76
N ASP A 600 24.35 -15.82 -13.34
CA ASP A 600 24.03 -15.82 -14.77
C ASP A 600 25.27 -15.54 -15.63
N SER A 601 25.28 -15.99 -16.90
CA SER A 601 26.41 -15.78 -17.80
C SER A 601 26.64 -14.29 -18.09
N PRO A 602 27.88 -13.90 -18.47
CA PRO A 602 28.18 -12.51 -18.82
C PRO A 602 27.29 -11.95 -19.94
N GLU A 603 26.96 -12.76 -20.96
CA GLU A 603 26.10 -12.33 -22.06
C GLU A 603 24.69 -11.94 -21.57
N ILE A 604 24.22 -12.55 -20.50
CA ILE A 604 22.94 -12.21 -19.88
C ILE A 604 23.05 -10.98 -18.98
N ARG A 605 24.04 -10.95 -18.10
CA ARG A 605 24.22 -9.88 -17.12
C ARG A 605 24.60 -8.54 -17.75
N GLU A 606 25.35 -8.58 -18.86
CA GLU A 606 25.86 -7.40 -19.56
C GLU A 606 25.04 -7.08 -20.82
N TRP A 607 23.90 -7.76 -20.98
CA TRP A 607 23.06 -7.54 -22.15
C TRP A 607 22.59 -6.10 -22.26
N LYS A 608 22.72 -5.54 -23.44
CA LYS A 608 22.25 -4.20 -23.82
C LYS A 608 21.36 -4.32 -25.06
N TRP A 609 20.45 -3.37 -25.22
CA TRP A 609 19.68 -3.31 -26.45
C TRP A 609 20.61 -3.09 -27.64
N PRO A 610 20.54 -3.93 -28.69
CA PRO A 610 21.36 -3.74 -29.88
C PRO A 610 21.00 -2.45 -30.59
N SER A 611 22.01 -1.66 -30.95
CA SER A 611 21.88 -0.32 -31.54
C SER A 611 21.57 -0.39 -33.05
#